data_80d0c6ab584260c901ab0e2c1fa8e5b3
#
_entry.id   80d0c6ab584260c901ab0e2c1fa8e5b3
#
_cell.length_a   1.000
_cell.length_b   1.000
_cell.length_c   1.000
_cell.angle_alpha   90.00
_cell.angle_beta   90.00
_cell.angle_gamma   90.00
#
_symmetry.space_group_name_H-M   'P 1'
#
loop_
_entity.id
_entity.type
_entity.pdbx_description
1 polymer ?
#
loop_
_entity_poly.entity_id
_entity_poly.type
_entity_poly.pdbx_seq_one_letter_code
_entity_poly.pdbx_strand_id
1 'polypeptide(L)'
;EDVLEIILGHPVPLKDKAQAEKELRRTPQNKSVYFDVYGEDIRDVAYDLEVQQKNTKDLPKRTRYYNGMIDLNMLHPGEDYSQLKDAYVIMIMPFDLFGEGKYKYTFHMSCDEIPGLKLHDGATRIFLNTRGTDAEGVSEDLIQLLRYFEQTTEENAAASHSQKIENLQKRVEEIKKPANKKSRLN
;
A
#
# COMPACT_ATOMS: atom_id res chain seq x y z
N GLU A 1 -3.36 5.99 -7.05
CA GLU A 1 -3.93 5.18 -8.12
C GLU A 1 -2.82 4.47 -8.89
N ASP A 2 -1.97 5.18 -9.65
CA ASP A 2 -0.90 4.61 -10.49
C ASP A 2 -0.02 3.57 -9.74
N VAL A 3 0.36 3.87 -8.50
CA VAL A 3 1.17 2.97 -7.66
C VAL A 3 0.43 1.67 -7.35
N LEU A 4 -0.85 1.76 -6.95
CA LEU A 4 -1.68 0.58 -6.65
C LEU A 4 -1.90 -0.27 -7.91
N GLU A 5 -2.13 0.35 -9.06
CA GLU A 5 -2.30 -0.35 -10.32
C GLU A 5 -1.06 -1.13 -10.74
N ILE A 6 0.14 -0.56 -10.54
CA ILE A 6 1.41 -1.28 -10.80
C ILE A 6 1.57 -2.45 -9.83
N ILE A 7 1.27 -2.26 -8.54
CA ILE A 7 1.43 -3.30 -7.51
C ILE A 7 0.45 -4.46 -7.73
N LEU A 8 -0.78 -4.16 -8.10
CA LEU A 8 -1.87 -5.14 -8.21
C LEU A 8 -2.01 -5.72 -9.62
N GLY A 9 -1.49 -5.03 -10.64
CA GLY A 9 -1.53 -5.46 -12.04
C GLY A 9 -2.90 -5.29 -12.73
N HIS A 10 -3.78 -4.47 -12.14
CA HIS A 10 -5.10 -4.15 -12.71
C HIS A 10 -5.50 -2.71 -12.34
N PRO A 11 -6.49 -2.11 -13.04
CA PRO A 11 -7.01 -0.78 -12.71
C PRO A 11 -7.58 -0.71 -11.29
N VAL A 12 -7.28 0.39 -10.59
CA VAL A 12 -7.77 0.68 -9.23
C VAL A 12 -8.38 2.08 -9.24
N PRO A 13 -9.62 2.25 -9.74
CA PRO A 13 -10.26 3.56 -9.82
C PRO A 13 -10.69 4.02 -8.43
N LEU A 14 -9.89 4.87 -7.81
CA LEU A 14 -10.18 5.42 -6.49
C LEU A 14 -11.39 6.36 -6.56
N LYS A 15 -12.26 6.32 -5.54
CA LYS A 15 -13.40 7.25 -5.38
C LYS A 15 -12.96 8.69 -5.24
N ASP A 16 -11.94 8.89 -4.39
CA ASP A 16 -11.38 10.19 -4.03
C ASP A 16 -9.86 10.14 -4.09
N LYS A 17 -9.21 11.29 -3.90
CA LYS A 17 -7.76 11.32 -3.69
C LYS A 17 -7.41 10.53 -2.44
N ALA A 18 -6.40 9.66 -2.56
CA ALA A 18 -5.86 8.94 -1.41
C ALA A 18 -5.48 9.91 -0.29
N GLN A 19 -5.81 9.54 0.95
CA GLN A 19 -5.54 10.35 2.14
C GLN A 19 -4.18 9.97 2.69
N ALA A 20 -3.27 10.95 2.79
CA ALA A 20 -2.01 10.79 3.50
C ALA A 20 -2.24 10.96 5.01
N GLU A 21 -1.52 10.17 5.82
CA GLU A 21 -1.55 10.23 7.29
C GLU A 21 -2.96 10.10 7.89
N LYS A 22 -3.79 9.22 7.32
CA LYS A 22 -5.14 8.97 7.85
C LYS A 22 -5.06 8.32 9.23
N GLU A 23 -5.58 9.01 10.27
CA GLU A 23 -5.72 8.41 11.59
C GLU A 23 -7.03 7.62 11.69
N LEU A 24 -6.93 6.36 12.12
CA LEU A 24 -8.07 5.55 12.56
C LEU A 24 -7.98 5.27 14.06
N ARG A 25 -9.02 5.67 14.78
CA ARG A 25 -9.17 5.43 16.22
C ARG A 25 -10.63 5.20 16.55
N ARG A 26 -10.95 4.09 17.18
CA ARG A 26 -12.32 3.80 17.57
C ARG A 26 -12.69 4.43 18.92
N THR A 27 -11.78 4.40 19.89
CA THR A 27 -11.96 4.99 21.20
C THR A 27 -10.67 5.66 21.68
N PRO A 28 -10.71 6.63 22.60
CA PRO A 28 -9.51 7.28 23.13
C PRO A 28 -8.50 6.30 23.77
N GLN A 29 -8.96 5.13 24.24
CA GLN A 29 -8.15 4.12 24.89
C GLN A 29 -7.48 3.16 23.91
N ASN A 30 -7.96 3.09 22.65
CA ASN A 30 -7.37 2.21 21.65
C ASN A 30 -6.07 2.81 21.12
N LYS A 31 -5.13 1.91 20.73
CA LYS A 31 -3.95 2.33 20.00
C LYS A 31 -4.40 2.94 18.66
N SER A 32 -4.04 4.20 18.46
CA SER A 32 -4.25 4.85 17.14
C SER A 32 -3.43 4.14 16.07
N VAL A 33 -3.99 4.07 14.88
CA VAL A 33 -3.28 3.68 13.67
C VAL A 33 -3.23 4.89 12.76
N TYR A 34 -2.04 5.19 12.27
CA TYR A 34 -1.82 6.18 11.23
C TYR A 34 -1.42 5.41 9.98
N PHE A 35 -2.22 5.53 8.93
CA PHE A 35 -1.91 4.98 7.62
C PHE A 35 -1.10 6.01 6.83
N ASP A 36 0.01 5.58 6.23
CA ASP A 36 0.83 6.47 5.40
C ASP A 36 0.03 6.97 4.20
N VAL A 37 -0.63 6.05 3.48
CA VAL A 37 -1.54 6.38 2.38
C VAL A 37 -2.74 5.46 2.40
N TYR A 38 -3.93 6.00 2.58
CA TYR A 38 -5.18 5.25 2.56
C TYR A 38 -6.09 5.70 1.42
N GLY A 39 -6.77 4.76 0.78
CA GLY A 39 -7.77 5.04 -0.26
C GLY A 39 -8.79 3.93 -0.39
N GLU A 40 -9.93 4.26 -0.99
CA GLU A 40 -10.99 3.31 -1.34
C GLU A 40 -11.30 3.43 -2.83
N ASP A 41 -11.54 2.28 -3.49
CA ASP A 41 -11.96 2.28 -4.89
C ASP A 41 -13.48 2.41 -5.01
N ILE A 42 -13.97 2.52 -6.25
CA ILE A 42 -15.41 2.65 -6.55
C ILE A 42 -16.25 1.43 -6.13
N ARG A 43 -15.62 0.32 -5.72
CA ARG A 43 -16.26 -0.90 -5.19
C ARG A 43 -16.18 -0.98 -3.67
N ASP A 44 -15.73 0.08 -3.02
CA ASP A 44 -15.46 0.16 -1.58
C ASP A 44 -14.29 -0.71 -1.08
N VAL A 45 -13.45 -1.25 -1.97
CA VAL A 45 -12.23 -1.95 -1.58
C VAL A 45 -11.25 -0.97 -0.96
N ALA A 46 -10.75 -1.29 0.24
CA ALA A 46 -9.81 -0.44 0.96
C ALA A 46 -8.35 -0.81 0.68
N TYR A 47 -7.52 0.20 0.54
CA TYR A 47 -6.09 0.07 0.31
C TYR A 47 -5.33 0.93 1.32
N ASP A 48 -4.45 0.27 2.07
CA ASP A 48 -3.47 0.91 2.96
C ASP A 48 -2.08 0.62 2.41
N LEU A 49 -1.33 1.68 2.11
CA LEU A 49 0.04 1.61 1.59
C LEU A 49 1.00 2.24 2.61
N GLU A 50 1.90 1.42 3.11
CA GLU A 50 2.88 1.76 4.16
C GLU A 50 4.32 1.68 3.64
N VAL A 51 5.17 2.65 3.98
CA VAL A 51 6.60 2.61 3.70
C VAL A 51 7.37 2.38 4.99
N GLN A 52 7.99 1.20 5.13
CA GLN A 52 8.66 0.78 6.35
C GLN A 52 10.17 0.67 6.17
N GLN A 53 10.93 1.61 6.74
CA GLN A 53 12.39 1.69 6.56
C GLN A 53 13.19 0.69 7.41
N LYS A 54 12.64 0.23 8.53
CA LYS A 54 13.33 -0.65 9.49
C LYS A 54 12.52 -1.89 9.81
N ASN A 55 13.20 -3.03 9.90
CA ASN A 55 12.56 -4.26 10.37
C ASN A 55 12.36 -4.22 11.89
N THR A 56 11.13 -3.96 12.30
CA THR A 56 10.71 -3.95 13.72
C THR A 56 10.34 -5.36 14.23
N LYS A 57 10.46 -6.39 13.39
CA LYS A 57 10.16 -7.81 13.69
C LYS A 57 8.70 -8.11 14.03
N ASP A 58 7.81 -7.15 13.95
CA ASP A 58 6.39 -7.26 14.25
C ASP A 58 5.47 -6.97 13.05
N LEU A 59 6.04 -6.71 11.87
CA LEU A 59 5.31 -6.29 10.69
C LEU A 59 4.13 -7.20 10.30
N PRO A 60 4.24 -8.55 10.35
CA PRO A 60 3.08 -9.41 10.09
C PRO A 60 1.93 -9.22 11.09
N LYS A 61 2.24 -8.97 12.37
CA LYS A 61 1.23 -8.67 13.40
C LYS A 61 0.64 -7.28 13.21
N ARG A 62 1.47 -6.31 12.80
CA ARG A 62 1.06 -4.95 12.51
C ARG A 62 0.09 -4.91 11.33
N THR A 63 0.38 -5.61 10.23
CA THR A 63 -0.55 -5.68 9.09
C THR A 63 -1.88 -6.34 9.47
N ARG A 64 -1.87 -7.36 10.33
CA ARG A 64 -3.11 -7.95 10.86
C ARG A 64 -3.92 -6.94 11.66
N TYR A 65 -3.27 -6.13 12.50
CA TYR A 65 -3.94 -5.10 13.28
C TYR A 65 -4.53 -4.01 12.38
N TYR A 66 -3.80 -3.62 11.32
CA TYR A 66 -4.26 -2.63 10.35
C TYR A 66 -5.50 -3.12 9.59
N ASN A 67 -5.52 -4.37 9.10
CA ASN A 67 -6.72 -4.96 8.53
C ASN A 67 -7.92 -4.85 9.49
N GLY A 68 -7.75 -5.26 10.76
CA GLY A 68 -8.84 -5.16 11.74
C GLY A 68 -9.30 -3.72 12.00
N MET A 69 -8.43 -2.72 11.92
CA MET A 69 -8.81 -1.31 12.04
C MET A 69 -9.57 -0.81 10.82
N ILE A 70 -9.20 -1.29 9.62
CA ILE A 70 -9.96 -1.02 8.38
C ILE A 70 -11.37 -1.60 8.51
N ASP A 71 -11.50 -2.88 8.87
CA ASP A 71 -12.79 -3.56 9.04
C ASP A 71 -13.69 -2.83 10.04
N LEU A 72 -13.13 -2.41 11.18
CA LEU A 72 -13.85 -1.64 12.20
C LEU A 72 -14.32 -0.26 11.71
N ASN A 73 -13.62 0.33 10.75
CA ASN A 73 -13.99 1.61 10.15
C ASN A 73 -15.02 1.45 9.03
N MET A 74 -15.02 0.31 8.35
CA MET A 74 -15.92 0.03 7.23
C MET A 74 -17.30 -0.45 7.68
N LEU A 75 -17.39 -1.24 8.75
CA LEU A 75 -18.64 -1.84 9.23
C LEU A 75 -19.20 -1.07 10.42
N HIS A 76 -20.42 -0.56 10.27
CA HIS A 76 -21.10 0.20 11.32
C HIS A 76 -21.98 -0.70 12.22
N PRO A 77 -22.30 -0.25 13.43
CA PRO A 77 -23.19 -1.00 14.33
C PRO A 77 -24.54 -1.33 13.67
N GLY A 78 -24.90 -2.60 13.66
CA GLY A 78 -26.17 -3.08 13.08
C GLY A 78 -26.07 -3.51 11.62
N GLU A 79 -24.94 -3.30 10.97
CA GLU A 79 -24.68 -3.82 9.63
C GLU A 79 -24.30 -5.30 9.65
N ASP A 80 -24.68 -6.03 8.61
CA ASP A 80 -24.33 -7.43 8.45
C ASP A 80 -22.87 -7.61 8.03
N TYR A 81 -22.19 -8.64 8.53
CA TYR A 81 -20.80 -8.94 8.18
C TYR A 81 -20.58 -9.17 6.67
N SER A 82 -21.63 -9.58 5.93
CA SER A 82 -21.59 -9.69 4.47
C SER A 82 -21.34 -8.36 3.75
N GLN A 83 -21.47 -7.22 4.45
CA GLN A 83 -21.18 -5.89 3.91
C GLN A 83 -19.69 -5.54 3.96
N LEU A 84 -18.86 -6.27 4.72
CA LEU A 84 -17.43 -6.08 4.71
C LEU A 84 -16.87 -6.23 3.29
N LYS A 85 -16.05 -5.28 2.88
CA LYS A 85 -15.39 -5.25 1.59
C LYS A 85 -13.96 -5.77 1.70
N ASP A 86 -13.37 -6.07 0.56
CA ASP A 86 -11.96 -6.46 0.52
C ASP A 86 -11.05 -5.35 1.04
N ALA A 87 -9.98 -5.74 1.72
CA ALA A 87 -9.00 -4.83 2.28
C ALA A 87 -7.57 -5.30 1.97
N TYR A 88 -6.76 -4.37 1.49
CA TYR A 88 -5.36 -4.59 1.17
C TYR A 88 -4.47 -3.77 2.11
N VAL A 89 -3.57 -4.45 2.83
CA VAL A 89 -2.47 -3.79 3.55
C VAL A 89 -1.17 -4.10 2.83
N ILE A 90 -0.53 -3.07 2.30
CA ILE A 90 0.64 -3.16 1.44
C ILE A 90 1.82 -2.49 2.14
N MET A 91 2.90 -3.23 2.37
CA MET A 91 4.13 -2.70 2.95
C MET A 91 5.26 -2.67 1.94
N ILE A 92 5.90 -1.52 1.76
CA ILE A 92 7.09 -1.34 0.92
C ILE A 92 8.30 -1.22 1.85
N MET A 93 9.31 -2.07 1.64
CA MET A 93 10.46 -2.21 2.55
C MET A 93 11.78 -2.32 1.77
N PRO A 94 12.88 -1.69 2.25
CA PRO A 94 14.23 -1.87 1.69
C PRO A 94 14.96 -3.09 2.28
N PHE A 95 14.22 -4.14 2.62
CA PHE A 95 14.78 -5.40 3.15
C PHE A 95 13.83 -6.56 2.88
N ASP A 96 14.39 -7.76 2.81
CA ASP A 96 13.62 -8.99 2.69
C ASP A 96 13.18 -9.50 4.07
N LEU A 97 11.89 -9.42 4.33
CA LEU A 97 11.32 -9.83 5.62
C LEU A 97 11.32 -11.36 5.80
N PHE A 98 11.25 -12.12 4.71
CA PHE A 98 11.08 -13.57 4.70
C PHE A 98 12.34 -14.33 4.28
N GLY A 99 13.31 -13.65 3.66
CA GLY A 99 14.60 -14.24 3.30
C GLY A 99 14.59 -15.07 2.02
N GLU A 100 13.53 -15.05 1.20
CA GLU A 100 13.37 -15.85 -0.01
C GLU A 100 13.74 -15.10 -1.29
N GLY A 101 14.24 -13.87 -1.19
CA GLY A 101 14.72 -13.06 -2.32
C GLY A 101 13.64 -12.50 -3.24
N LYS A 102 12.37 -12.73 -2.98
CA LYS A 102 11.29 -12.24 -3.85
C LYS A 102 11.10 -10.72 -3.72
N TYR A 103 10.65 -10.10 -4.81
CA TYR A 103 10.22 -8.69 -4.81
C TYR A 103 8.84 -8.50 -4.18
N LYS A 104 7.97 -9.52 -4.25
CA LYS A 104 6.59 -9.46 -3.79
C LYS A 104 6.20 -10.74 -3.07
N TYR A 105 5.63 -10.59 -1.88
CA TYR A 105 5.01 -11.67 -1.10
C TYR A 105 3.56 -11.30 -0.86
N THR A 106 2.63 -12.15 -1.30
CA THR A 106 1.19 -11.95 -1.12
C THR A 106 0.64 -13.04 -0.22
N PHE A 107 -0.02 -12.63 0.86
CA PHE A 107 -0.57 -13.53 1.85
C PHE A 107 -2.09 -13.45 1.90
N HIS A 108 -2.71 -14.63 1.87
CA HIS A 108 -4.11 -14.87 2.14
C HIS A 108 -4.21 -15.96 3.20
N MET A 109 -5.35 -16.05 3.88
CA MET A 109 -5.64 -17.16 4.79
C MET A 109 -5.88 -18.45 3.97
N SER A 110 -5.24 -19.54 4.36
CA SER A 110 -5.39 -20.87 3.72
C SER A 110 -5.70 -21.94 4.76
N CYS A 111 -6.30 -23.03 4.32
CA CYS A 111 -6.63 -24.19 5.13
C CYS A 111 -5.42 -25.13 5.21
N ASP A 112 -5.01 -25.50 6.42
CA ASP A 112 -3.87 -26.40 6.61
C ASP A 112 -4.20 -27.85 6.18
N GLU A 113 -5.45 -28.29 6.35
CA GLU A 113 -5.88 -29.65 6.05
C GLU A 113 -6.10 -29.88 4.55
N ILE A 114 -6.36 -28.83 3.79
CA ILE A 114 -6.62 -28.90 2.34
C ILE A 114 -5.70 -27.92 1.61
N PRO A 115 -4.54 -28.39 1.07
CA PRO A 115 -3.62 -27.54 0.34
C PRO A 115 -4.28 -26.80 -0.82
N GLY A 116 -4.08 -25.49 -0.90
CA GLY A 116 -4.61 -24.62 -1.94
C GLY A 116 -6.03 -24.08 -1.69
N LEU A 117 -6.75 -24.57 -0.67
CA LEU A 117 -8.02 -23.99 -0.25
C LEU A 117 -7.77 -22.67 0.48
N LYS A 118 -8.27 -21.56 -0.08
CA LYS A 118 -8.22 -20.23 0.52
C LYS A 118 -9.51 -19.94 1.27
N LEU A 119 -9.43 -19.13 2.34
CA LEU A 119 -10.59 -18.74 3.14
C LEU A 119 -11.53 -17.77 2.39
N HIS A 120 -10.96 -16.96 1.49
CA HIS A 120 -11.70 -15.93 0.74
C HIS A 120 -12.44 -14.92 1.64
N ASP A 121 -11.76 -14.48 2.71
CA ASP A 121 -12.27 -13.50 3.68
C ASP A 121 -12.09 -12.04 3.22
N GLY A 122 -11.51 -11.81 2.03
CA GLY A 122 -11.27 -10.48 1.48
C GLY A 122 -10.04 -9.76 2.07
N ALA A 123 -9.35 -10.32 3.07
CA ALA A 123 -8.16 -9.72 3.67
C ALA A 123 -6.89 -10.14 2.90
N THR A 124 -6.21 -9.17 2.29
CA THR A 124 -4.95 -9.39 1.56
C THR A 124 -3.82 -8.58 2.18
N ARG A 125 -2.66 -9.22 2.39
CA ARG A 125 -1.45 -8.56 2.86
C ARG A 125 -0.35 -8.75 1.84
N ILE A 126 0.27 -7.63 1.41
CA ILE A 126 1.34 -7.63 0.42
C ILE A 126 2.58 -7.00 1.05
N PHE A 127 3.69 -7.72 0.96
CA PHE A 127 4.99 -7.22 1.38
C PHE A 127 5.87 -7.09 0.14
N LEU A 128 6.36 -5.88 -0.10
CA LEU A 128 7.18 -5.53 -1.25
C LEU A 128 8.61 -5.24 -0.77
N ASN A 129 9.56 -5.94 -1.33
CA ASN A 129 10.98 -5.79 -1.05
C ASN A 129 11.64 -5.01 -2.20
N THR A 130 12.13 -3.79 -1.95
CA THR A 130 12.78 -2.97 -2.99
C THR A 130 14.11 -3.55 -3.45
N ARG A 131 14.69 -4.48 -2.68
CA ARG A 131 15.97 -5.16 -2.93
C ARG A 131 15.80 -6.64 -3.27
N GLY A 132 14.68 -7.02 -3.87
CA GLY A 132 14.46 -8.36 -4.35
C GLY A 132 15.51 -8.76 -5.40
N THR A 133 15.79 -10.06 -5.49
CA THR A 133 16.72 -10.66 -6.45
C THR A 133 16.05 -11.67 -7.38
N ASP A 134 14.85 -12.12 -7.00
CA ASP A 134 14.07 -13.07 -7.77
C ASP A 134 12.84 -12.37 -8.38
N ALA A 135 12.89 -12.21 -9.70
CA ALA A 135 11.87 -11.54 -10.50
C ALA A 135 10.78 -12.49 -11.02
N GLU A 136 10.81 -13.78 -10.65
CA GLU A 136 9.82 -14.74 -11.13
C GLU A 136 8.39 -14.33 -10.72
N GLY A 137 7.49 -14.25 -11.70
CA GLY A 137 6.09 -13.90 -11.49
C GLY A 137 5.83 -12.44 -11.15
N VAL A 138 6.83 -11.56 -11.31
CA VAL A 138 6.74 -10.12 -11.02
C VAL A 138 6.87 -9.33 -12.32
N SER A 139 5.99 -8.35 -12.53
CA SER A 139 6.06 -7.48 -13.70
C SER A 139 7.28 -6.57 -13.65
N GLU A 140 7.82 -6.22 -14.83
CA GLU A 140 8.92 -5.24 -14.92
C GLU A 140 8.49 -3.88 -14.34
N ASP A 141 7.26 -3.46 -14.57
CA ASP A 141 6.72 -2.21 -14.00
C ASP A 141 6.80 -2.18 -12.47
N LEU A 142 6.51 -3.30 -11.80
CA LEU A 142 6.63 -3.37 -10.34
C LEU A 142 8.11 -3.31 -9.90
N ILE A 143 9.01 -3.98 -10.59
CA ILE A 143 10.45 -3.92 -10.28
C ILE A 143 10.96 -2.48 -10.45
N GLN A 144 10.58 -1.80 -11.51
CA GLN A 144 10.97 -0.40 -11.75
C GLN A 144 10.38 0.55 -10.70
N LEU A 145 9.12 0.33 -10.29
CA LEU A 145 8.51 1.09 -9.20
C LEU A 145 9.29 0.91 -7.89
N LEU A 146 9.67 -0.32 -7.55
CA LEU A 146 10.43 -0.62 -6.33
C LEU A 146 11.84 -0.01 -6.36
N ARG A 147 12.51 -0.02 -7.52
CA ARG A 147 13.78 0.70 -7.73
C ARG A 147 13.61 2.21 -7.54
N TYR A 148 12.52 2.77 -8.06
CA TYR A 148 12.20 4.18 -7.88
C TYR A 148 11.95 4.52 -6.40
N PHE A 149 11.27 3.67 -5.64
CA PHE A 149 11.11 3.87 -4.19
C PHE A 149 12.43 3.79 -3.42
N GLU A 150 13.37 2.94 -3.85
CA GLU A 150 14.71 2.88 -3.24
C GLU A 150 15.49 4.18 -3.46
N GLN A 151 15.37 4.78 -4.64
CA GLN A 151 16.02 6.06 -5.00
C GLN A 151 15.07 6.93 -5.83
N THR A 152 14.33 7.80 -5.16
CA THR A 152 13.37 8.72 -5.78
C THR A 152 14.09 9.88 -6.47
N THR A 153 14.53 9.64 -7.70
CA THR A 153 15.24 10.61 -8.56
C THR A 153 14.60 10.69 -9.94
N GLU A 154 14.81 11.83 -10.62
CA GLU A 154 14.37 12.01 -12.01
C GLU A 154 15.01 10.98 -12.96
N GLU A 155 16.28 10.64 -12.73
CA GLU A 155 17.03 9.67 -13.51
C GLU A 155 16.38 8.27 -13.43
N ASN A 156 16.02 7.82 -12.22
CA ASN A 156 15.37 6.54 -12.02
C ASN A 156 13.93 6.54 -12.56
N ALA A 157 13.22 7.64 -12.49
CA ALA A 157 11.90 7.76 -13.10
C ALA A 157 11.99 7.64 -14.63
N ALA A 158 12.93 8.33 -15.27
CA ALA A 158 13.16 8.25 -16.72
C ALA A 158 13.65 6.85 -17.15
N ALA A 159 14.55 6.24 -16.38
CA ALA A 159 15.07 4.90 -16.66
C ALA A 159 14.02 3.79 -16.52
N SER A 160 12.92 4.05 -15.83
CA SER A 160 11.82 3.09 -15.68
C SER A 160 11.06 2.83 -16.97
N HIS A 161 11.12 3.74 -17.94
CA HIS A 161 10.31 3.72 -19.17
C HIS A 161 8.80 3.58 -18.89
N SER A 162 8.35 4.00 -17.70
CA SER A 162 6.96 3.94 -17.26
C SER A 162 6.36 5.33 -17.09
N GLN A 163 5.36 5.64 -17.90
CA GLN A 163 4.66 6.93 -17.81
C GLN A 163 4.04 7.16 -16.42
N LYS A 164 3.61 6.11 -15.74
CA LYS A 164 3.06 6.19 -14.38
C LYS A 164 4.12 6.63 -13.37
N ILE A 165 5.34 6.08 -13.47
CA ILE A 165 6.46 6.44 -12.58
C ILE A 165 6.96 7.86 -12.89
N GLU A 166 7.05 8.24 -14.16
CA GLU A 166 7.37 9.62 -14.55
C GLU A 166 6.35 10.63 -14.03
N ASN A 167 5.06 10.30 -14.10
CA ASN A 167 4.00 11.14 -13.55
C ASN A 167 4.10 11.25 -12.02
N LEU A 168 4.46 10.15 -11.33
CA LEU A 168 4.72 10.17 -9.91
C LEU A 168 5.88 11.11 -9.55
N GLN A 169 6.99 11.06 -10.29
CA GLN A 169 8.13 11.95 -10.10
C GLN A 169 7.74 13.43 -10.27
N LYS A 170 6.97 13.77 -11.30
CA LYS A 170 6.46 15.13 -11.51
C LYS A 170 5.67 15.65 -10.32
N ARG A 171 4.80 14.80 -9.74
CA ARG A 171 4.03 15.16 -8.53
C ARG A 171 4.91 15.35 -7.30
N VAL A 172 5.94 14.51 -7.14
CA VAL A 172 6.93 14.65 -6.06
C VAL A 172 7.68 15.98 -6.18
N GLU A 173 8.06 16.39 -7.39
CA GLU A 173 8.72 17.66 -7.63
C GLU A 173 7.81 18.87 -7.38
N GLU A 174 6.53 18.78 -7.76
CA GLU A 174 5.54 19.82 -7.47
C GLU A 174 5.40 20.06 -5.96
N ILE A 175 5.36 18.98 -5.17
CA ILE A 175 5.28 19.05 -3.71
C ILE A 175 6.56 19.65 -3.09
N LYS A 176 7.73 19.31 -3.65
CA LYS A 176 9.03 19.82 -3.18
C LYS A 176 9.27 21.28 -3.52
N LYS A 177 8.57 21.86 -4.51
CA LYS A 177 8.67 23.29 -4.83
C LYS A 177 8.12 24.10 -3.65
N PRO A 178 8.88 25.06 -3.08
CA PRO A 178 8.40 25.89 -2.00
C PRO A 178 7.14 26.62 -2.48
N ALA A 179 6.07 26.57 -1.68
CA ALA A 179 4.87 27.34 -1.95
C ALA A 179 5.28 28.82 -2.07
N ASN A 180 5.23 29.35 -3.28
CA ASN A 180 5.54 30.76 -3.54
C ASN A 180 4.65 31.58 -2.63
N LYS A 181 5.25 32.28 -1.65
CA LYS A 181 4.61 33.34 -0.88
C LYS A 181 4.15 34.41 -1.86
N LYS A 182 2.98 34.20 -2.50
CA LYS A 182 2.30 35.27 -3.20
C LYS A 182 1.64 36.17 -2.16
N SER A 183 2.26 37.36 -2.04
CA SER A 183 1.65 38.65 -1.70
C SER A 183 0.75 38.71 -0.46
N ARG A 184 1.38 38.99 0.68
CA ARG A 184 0.81 40.03 1.56
C ARG A 184 1.54 41.33 1.24
N LEU A 185 1.03 42.06 0.28
CA LEU A 185 1.25 43.51 0.07
C LEU A 185 -0.02 43.99 -0.60
N ASN A 186 -0.89 44.50 0.21
CA ASN A 186 -1.71 45.71 0.15
C ASN A 186 -2.73 45.69 1.30
#